data_11133308204547f5832e9f558319c479
#
_entry.id   11133308204547f5832e9f558319c479
#
_cell.length_a   1.000
_cell.length_b   1.000
_cell.length_c   1.000
_cell.angle_alpha   90.00
_cell.angle_beta   90.00
_cell.angle_gamma   90.00
#
_symmetry.space_group_name_H-M   'P 1'
#
loop_
_entity.id
_entity.type
_entity.pdbx_description
1 polymer ?
#
loop_
_entity_poly.entity_id
_entity_poly.type
_entity_poly.pdbx_seq_one_letter_code
_entity_poly.pdbx_strand_id
1 'polypeptide(L)'
;MTPFLLELGLAALILVVFVATLLARGQDRRWVGWLAAAGVLVLGALALVVPPTPEALGGMFVQDGLALFAKRLLLAATFIGLLGGLGQPGVVFARRAGEYHLLLLASLLGMLVLASARDLILLFVAFELMSIPLYVLSGFAKGEPTAVEAALKFFLVGSVSSAIMAYGLSFVYGSARTTSL
;
A
#
# COMPACT_ATOMS: atom_id res chain seq x y z
N MET A 1 -1.50 16.04 17.41
CA MET A 1 -1.40 15.65 16.00
C MET A 1 -2.35 14.47 15.76
N THR A 2 -2.98 14.41 14.62
CA THR A 2 -3.92 13.31 14.32
C THR A 2 -3.15 11.99 14.18
N PRO A 3 -3.59 10.89 14.81
CA PRO A 3 -2.91 9.59 14.75
C PRO A 3 -2.80 9.03 13.31
N PHE A 4 -3.61 9.53 12.39
CA PHE A 4 -3.67 9.12 10.98
C PHE A 4 -2.94 10.06 10.02
N LEU A 5 -1.99 10.89 10.50
CA LEU A 5 -1.37 11.91 9.66
C LEU A 5 -0.66 11.32 8.43
N LEU A 6 0.04 10.21 8.61
CA LEU A 6 0.77 9.54 7.51
C LEU A 6 -0.18 8.84 6.54
N GLU A 7 -1.21 8.16 7.05
CA GLU A 7 -2.22 7.48 6.24
C GLU A 7 -3.07 8.46 5.44
N LEU A 8 -3.53 9.54 6.07
CA LEU A 8 -4.28 10.60 5.39
C LEU A 8 -3.43 11.35 4.38
N GLY A 9 -2.17 11.62 4.72
CA GLY A 9 -1.20 12.21 3.79
C GLY A 9 -0.96 11.33 2.57
N LEU A 10 -0.83 10.00 2.78
CA LEU A 10 -0.68 9.05 1.69
C LEU A 10 -1.96 8.90 0.87
N ALA A 11 -3.14 8.88 1.51
CA ALA A 11 -4.42 8.85 0.81
C ALA A 11 -4.62 10.11 -0.06
N ALA A 12 -4.25 11.29 0.44
CA ALA A 12 -4.23 12.53 -0.34
C ALA A 12 -3.25 12.46 -1.51
N LEU A 13 -2.05 11.90 -1.30
CA LEU A 13 -1.08 11.69 -2.38
C LEU A 13 -1.63 10.74 -3.45
N ILE A 14 -2.28 9.65 -3.08
CA ILE A 14 -2.94 8.72 -4.01
C ILE A 14 -3.98 9.47 -4.85
N LEU A 15 -4.80 10.31 -4.23
CA LEU A 15 -5.80 11.12 -4.94
C LEU A 15 -5.14 12.09 -5.93
N VAL A 16 -4.08 12.79 -5.51
CA VAL A 16 -3.33 13.71 -6.38
C VAL A 16 -2.71 12.97 -7.57
N VAL A 17 -2.05 11.84 -7.33
CA VAL A 17 -1.45 11.00 -8.38
C VAL A 17 -2.52 10.44 -9.31
N PHE A 18 -3.69 10.07 -8.79
CA PHE A 18 -4.83 9.61 -9.59
C PHE A 18 -5.33 10.71 -10.52
N VAL A 19 -5.62 11.90 -9.99
CA VAL A 19 -6.06 13.05 -10.80
C VAL A 19 -4.98 13.44 -11.83
N ALA A 20 -3.71 13.47 -11.42
CA ALA A 20 -2.59 13.73 -12.33
C ALA A 20 -2.54 12.70 -13.47
N THR A 21 -2.78 11.42 -13.18
CA THR A 21 -2.83 10.36 -14.19
C THR A 21 -3.97 10.54 -15.18
N LEU A 22 -5.15 10.98 -14.70
CA LEU A 22 -6.31 11.28 -15.57
C LEU A 22 -6.08 12.51 -16.47
N LEU A 23 -5.44 13.54 -15.91
CA LEU A 23 -5.16 14.78 -16.65
C LEU A 23 -3.95 14.67 -17.58
N ALA A 24 -3.07 13.69 -17.35
CA ALA A 24 -1.88 13.48 -18.16
C ALA A 24 -2.25 13.14 -19.61
N ARG A 25 -2.06 14.09 -20.53
CA ARG A 25 -2.23 13.93 -21.97
C ARG A 25 -0.87 13.66 -22.60
N GLY A 26 -0.79 12.65 -23.47
CA GLY A 26 0.44 12.31 -24.18
C GLY A 26 0.94 10.89 -23.89
N GLN A 27 2.06 10.55 -24.53
CA GLN A 27 2.65 9.20 -24.46
C GLN A 27 3.58 8.99 -23.27
N ASP A 28 4.18 10.06 -22.75
CA ASP A 28 5.11 9.98 -21.62
C ASP A 28 4.47 10.54 -20.35
N ARG A 29 4.14 9.64 -19.43
CA ARG A 29 3.55 9.94 -18.13
C ARG A 29 4.55 9.72 -16.97
N ARG A 30 5.83 9.67 -17.26
CA ARG A 30 6.87 9.42 -16.22
C ARG A 30 6.92 10.51 -15.15
N TRP A 31 6.52 11.75 -15.50
CA TRP A 31 6.44 12.84 -14.53
C TRP A 31 5.49 12.53 -13.35
N VAL A 32 4.42 11.73 -13.60
CA VAL A 32 3.51 11.27 -12.53
C VAL A 32 4.25 10.39 -11.52
N GLY A 33 5.18 9.56 -11.98
CA GLY A 33 6.03 8.76 -11.12
C GLY A 33 6.99 9.60 -10.27
N TRP A 34 7.55 10.68 -10.82
CA TRP A 34 8.36 11.64 -10.04
C TRP A 34 7.51 12.34 -8.99
N LEU A 35 6.27 12.71 -9.32
CA LEU A 35 5.32 13.27 -8.34
C LEU A 35 5.04 12.29 -7.19
N ALA A 36 4.80 11.01 -7.51
CA ALA A 36 4.60 9.96 -6.50
C ALA A 36 5.84 9.78 -5.62
N ALA A 37 7.02 9.71 -6.22
CA ALA A 37 8.29 9.55 -5.50
C ALA A 37 8.57 10.76 -4.57
N ALA A 38 8.37 11.99 -5.07
CA ALA A 38 8.53 13.19 -4.26
C ALA A 38 7.54 13.21 -3.08
N GLY A 39 6.28 12.82 -3.31
CA GLY A 39 5.28 12.74 -2.25
C GLY A 39 5.64 11.72 -1.17
N VAL A 40 6.10 10.52 -1.56
CA VAL A 40 6.55 9.50 -0.59
C VAL A 40 7.80 9.96 0.17
N LEU A 41 8.72 10.67 -0.47
CA LEU A 41 9.89 11.25 0.19
C LEU A 41 9.47 12.28 1.25
N VAL A 42 8.52 13.15 0.93
CA VAL A 42 7.97 14.14 1.89
C VAL A 42 7.29 13.43 3.06
N LEU A 43 6.49 12.39 2.81
CA LEU A 43 5.88 11.59 3.88
C LEU A 43 6.93 10.86 4.73
N GLY A 44 8.00 10.36 4.10
CA GLY A 44 9.13 9.75 4.79
C GLY A 44 9.85 10.74 5.73
N ALA A 45 10.11 11.96 5.25
CA ALA A 45 10.69 13.02 6.07
C ALA A 45 9.74 13.42 7.21
N LEU A 46 8.44 13.53 6.95
CA LEU A 46 7.41 13.79 7.95
C LEU A 46 7.38 12.69 9.02
N ALA A 47 7.49 11.44 8.61
CA ALA A 47 7.50 10.28 9.53
C ALA A 47 8.67 10.30 10.52
N LEU A 48 9.78 11.01 10.22
CA LEU A 48 10.90 11.16 11.14
C LEU A 48 10.56 12.08 12.31
N VAL A 49 9.67 13.05 12.11
CA VAL A 49 9.33 14.09 13.09
C VAL A 49 8.04 13.74 13.85
N VAL A 50 7.18 12.88 13.28
CA VAL A 50 5.92 12.47 13.92
C VAL A 50 6.22 11.66 15.19
N PRO A 51 5.72 12.11 16.37
CA PRO A 51 5.86 11.37 17.62
C PRO A 51 4.89 10.19 17.68
N PRO A 52 5.15 9.21 18.55
CA PRO A 52 4.15 8.20 18.91
C PRO A 52 2.87 8.86 19.38
N THR A 53 1.73 8.33 18.95
CA THR A 53 0.42 8.86 19.35
C THR A 53 -0.38 7.80 20.09
N PRO A 54 -1.24 8.21 21.03
CA PRO A 54 -2.08 7.28 21.76
C PRO A 54 -3.06 6.55 20.84
N GLU A 55 -3.77 5.62 21.43
CA GLU A 55 -4.80 4.81 20.77
C GLU A 55 -5.87 5.65 20.06
N ALA A 56 -6.29 5.18 18.90
CA ALA A 56 -7.36 5.77 18.12
C ALA A 56 -8.38 4.70 17.70
N LEU A 57 -9.55 5.12 17.26
CA LEU A 57 -10.66 4.25 16.88
C LEU A 57 -11.00 3.23 17.97
N GLY A 58 -11.08 3.66 19.22
CA GLY A 58 -11.42 2.76 20.32
C GLY A 58 -10.37 1.68 20.63
N GLY A 59 -9.10 1.95 20.33
CA GLY A 59 -8.01 1.00 20.54
C GLY A 59 -7.65 0.16 19.31
N MET A 60 -8.44 0.22 18.23
CA MET A 60 -8.18 -0.58 17.02
C MET A 60 -6.92 -0.17 16.26
N PHE A 61 -6.46 1.07 16.45
CA PHE A 61 -5.29 1.65 15.78
C PHE A 61 -4.35 2.29 16.81
N VAL A 62 -3.08 1.86 16.78
CA VAL A 62 -2.05 2.38 17.67
C VAL A 62 -0.80 2.77 16.88
N GLN A 63 -0.30 3.96 17.10
CA GLN A 63 0.95 4.43 16.50
C GLN A 63 2.06 4.48 17.55
N ASP A 64 2.56 3.32 17.93
CA ASP A 64 3.68 3.18 18.86
C ASP A 64 5.05 3.31 18.15
N GLY A 65 6.13 3.15 18.91
CA GLY A 65 7.49 3.24 18.37
C GLY A 65 7.79 2.18 17.32
N LEU A 66 7.22 0.96 17.47
CA LEU A 66 7.39 -0.14 16.51
C LEU A 66 6.65 0.15 15.20
N ALA A 67 5.40 0.62 15.31
CA ALA A 67 4.61 1.03 14.16
C ALA A 67 5.29 2.14 13.37
N LEU A 68 5.82 3.17 14.03
CA LEU A 68 6.58 4.26 13.39
C LEU A 68 7.85 3.77 12.73
N PHE A 69 8.59 2.87 13.38
CA PHE A 69 9.79 2.27 12.77
C PHE A 69 9.43 1.50 11.50
N ALA A 70 8.41 0.64 11.57
CA ALA A 70 7.92 -0.12 10.40
C ALA A 70 7.47 0.81 9.27
N LYS A 71 6.70 1.86 9.58
CA LYS A 71 6.24 2.85 8.58
C LYS A 71 7.39 3.57 7.89
N ARG A 72 8.42 3.97 8.62
CA ARG A 72 9.62 4.59 8.05
C ARG A 72 10.33 3.65 7.08
N LEU A 73 10.48 2.39 7.47
CA LEU A 73 11.10 1.37 6.62
C LEU A 73 10.26 1.10 5.36
N LEU A 74 8.94 0.99 5.49
CA LEU A 74 8.02 0.77 4.37
C LEU A 74 8.01 1.95 3.39
N LEU A 75 8.01 3.20 3.89
CA LEU A 75 8.12 4.40 3.08
C LEU A 75 9.45 4.43 2.31
N ALA A 76 10.57 4.12 2.97
CA ALA A 76 11.88 4.05 2.31
C ALA A 76 11.94 2.94 1.24
N ALA A 77 11.45 1.74 1.55
CA ALA A 77 11.40 0.64 0.60
C ALA A 77 10.52 0.96 -0.62
N THR A 78 9.34 1.57 -0.38
CA THR A 78 8.45 1.98 -1.48
C THR A 78 9.07 3.09 -2.31
N PHE A 79 9.77 4.04 -1.71
CA PHE A 79 10.50 5.08 -2.45
C PHE A 79 11.53 4.46 -3.43
N ILE A 80 12.29 3.47 -2.98
CA ILE A 80 13.24 2.73 -3.84
C ILE A 80 12.48 2.00 -4.97
N GLY A 81 11.35 1.36 -4.65
CA GLY A 81 10.49 0.68 -5.63
C GLY A 81 9.93 1.65 -6.70
N LEU A 82 9.53 2.87 -6.29
CA LEU A 82 9.07 3.91 -7.21
C LEU A 82 10.18 4.36 -8.15
N LEU A 83 11.39 4.57 -7.64
CA LEU A 83 12.56 4.92 -8.46
C LEU A 83 12.91 3.80 -9.45
N GLY A 84 12.83 2.54 -9.03
CA GLY A 84 13.00 1.37 -9.90
C GLY A 84 12.00 1.35 -11.05
N GLY A 85 10.74 1.72 -10.78
CA GLY A 85 9.70 1.87 -11.79
C GLY A 85 9.97 2.98 -12.82
N LEU A 86 10.60 4.09 -12.39
CA LEU A 86 10.96 5.20 -13.28
C LEU A 86 12.05 4.81 -14.30
N GLY A 87 12.94 3.90 -13.92
CA GLY A 87 14.04 3.42 -14.77
C GLY A 87 13.64 2.39 -15.83
N GLN A 88 12.40 1.87 -15.80
CA GLN A 88 11.98 0.82 -16.73
C GLN A 88 11.91 1.33 -18.18
N PRO A 89 12.59 0.66 -19.13
CA PRO A 89 12.51 1.01 -20.54
C PRO A 89 11.16 0.53 -21.13
N GLY A 90 10.69 1.25 -22.13
CA GLY A 90 9.56 0.83 -22.96
C GLY A 90 8.38 1.80 -22.96
N VAL A 91 7.77 1.93 -24.15
CA VAL A 91 6.64 2.84 -24.40
C VAL A 91 5.39 2.41 -23.62
N VAL A 92 5.18 1.11 -23.42
CA VAL A 92 4.03 0.57 -22.70
C VAL A 92 4.09 0.96 -21.22
N PHE A 93 5.28 0.89 -20.62
CA PHE A 93 5.49 1.28 -19.24
C PHE A 93 5.34 2.80 -19.06
N ALA A 94 5.92 3.59 -19.97
CA ALA A 94 5.79 5.05 -19.94
C ALA A 94 4.32 5.51 -20.02
N ARG A 95 3.50 4.86 -20.83
CA ARG A 95 2.06 5.17 -20.96
C ARG A 95 1.24 4.80 -19.71
N ARG A 96 1.65 3.77 -18.99
CA ARG A 96 0.95 3.22 -17.81
C ARG A 96 1.67 3.53 -16.48
N ALA A 97 2.65 4.40 -16.51
CA ALA A 97 3.43 4.76 -15.33
C ALA A 97 2.54 5.21 -14.16
N GLY A 98 1.50 6.01 -14.43
CA GLY A 98 0.55 6.44 -13.40
C GLY A 98 -0.17 5.27 -12.72
N GLU A 99 -0.67 4.30 -13.50
CA GLU A 99 -1.35 3.10 -12.98
C GLU A 99 -0.41 2.28 -12.09
N TYR A 100 0.84 2.09 -12.51
CA TYR A 100 1.87 1.38 -11.74
C TYR A 100 2.12 2.04 -10.38
N HIS A 101 2.35 3.35 -10.38
CA HIS A 101 2.64 4.09 -9.17
C HIS A 101 1.43 4.16 -8.23
N LEU A 102 0.20 4.26 -8.77
CA LEU A 102 -1.03 4.20 -7.98
C LEU A 102 -1.18 2.87 -7.25
N LEU A 103 -0.91 1.75 -7.92
CA LEU A 103 -0.99 0.43 -7.29
C LEU A 103 0.07 0.27 -6.19
N LEU A 104 1.29 0.76 -6.41
CA LEU A 104 2.32 0.76 -5.36
C LEU A 104 1.92 1.59 -4.14
N LEU A 105 1.38 2.80 -4.36
CA LEU A 105 0.92 3.67 -3.27
C LEU A 105 -0.28 3.07 -2.53
N ALA A 106 -1.22 2.41 -3.24
CA ALA A 106 -2.34 1.73 -2.63
C ALA A 106 -1.88 0.56 -1.73
N SER A 107 -0.91 -0.24 -2.21
CA SER A 107 -0.30 -1.29 -1.40
C SER A 107 0.41 -0.71 -0.17
N LEU A 108 1.16 0.39 -0.33
CA LEU A 108 1.80 1.08 0.79
C LEU A 108 0.78 1.55 1.84
N LEU A 109 -0.39 2.05 1.41
CA LEU A 109 -1.45 2.46 2.35
C LEU A 109 -1.90 1.28 3.20
N GLY A 110 -2.13 0.12 2.60
CA GLY A 110 -2.44 -1.10 3.32
C GLY A 110 -1.35 -1.47 4.33
N MET A 111 -0.07 -1.38 3.93
CA MET A 111 1.07 -1.66 4.80
C MET A 111 1.16 -0.69 6.00
N LEU A 112 0.92 0.62 5.80
CA LEU A 112 0.97 1.60 6.88
C LEU A 112 -0.16 1.36 7.90
N VAL A 113 -1.38 1.04 7.43
CA VAL A 113 -2.51 0.71 8.30
C VAL A 113 -2.23 -0.60 9.05
N LEU A 114 -1.71 -1.62 8.36
CA LEU A 114 -1.36 -2.91 8.94
C LEU A 114 -0.33 -2.77 10.09
N ALA A 115 0.67 -1.91 9.91
CA ALA A 115 1.70 -1.65 10.92
C ALA A 115 1.16 -1.06 12.23
N SER A 116 -0.05 -0.48 12.20
CA SER A 116 -0.71 0.14 13.36
C SER A 116 -1.97 -0.60 13.81
N ALA A 117 -2.33 -1.70 13.14
CA ALA A 117 -3.54 -2.45 13.46
C ALA A 117 -3.42 -3.18 14.80
N ARG A 118 -4.41 -2.99 15.67
CA ARG A 118 -4.59 -3.67 16.97
C ARG A 118 -5.95 -4.37 17.07
N ASP A 119 -6.58 -4.61 15.94
CA ASP A 119 -7.87 -5.24 15.83
C ASP A 119 -7.84 -6.26 14.69
N LEU A 120 -8.47 -7.43 14.89
CA LEU A 120 -8.44 -8.54 13.92
C LEU A 120 -9.07 -8.16 12.58
N ILE A 121 -10.15 -7.35 12.61
CA ILE A 121 -10.86 -6.92 11.39
C ILE A 121 -9.98 -5.90 10.65
N LEU A 122 -9.46 -4.91 11.37
CA LEU A 122 -8.57 -3.90 10.78
C LEU A 122 -7.31 -4.54 10.18
N LEU A 123 -6.73 -5.52 10.88
CA LEU A 123 -5.58 -6.29 10.39
C LEU A 123 -5.90 -7.00 9.08
N PHE A 124 -7.04 -7.71 9.01
CA PHE A 124 -7.46 -8.42 7.81
C PHE A 124 -7.70 -7.48 6.63
N VAL A 125 -8.45 -6.39 6.85
CA VAL A 125 -8.76 -5.42 5.79
C VAL A 125 -7.48 -4.71 5.29
N ALA A 126 -6.57 -4.35 6.20
CA ALA A 126 -5.30 -3.74 5.83
C ALA A 126 -4.39 -4.71 5.04
N PHE A 127 -4.40 -5.99 5.40
CA PHE A 127 -3.69 -7.04 4.68
C PHE A 127 -4.23 -7.20 3.25
N GLU A 128 -5.55 -7.21 3.06
CA GLU A 128 -6.17 -7.28 1.73
C GLU A 128 -5.87 -6.01 0.91
N LEU A 129 -5.95 -4.83 1.52
CA LEU A 129 -5.62 -3.57 0.87
C LEU A 129 -4.16 -3.54 0.38
N MET A 130 -3.24 -4.16 1.12
CA MET A 130 -1.85 -4.32 0.72
C MET A 130 -1.71 -5.32 -0.45
N SER A 131 -2.41 -6.46 -0.38
CA SER A 131 -2.18 -7.62 -1.23
C SER A 131 -2.80 -7.47 -2.64
N ILE A 132 -4.04 -6.96 -2.74
CA ILE A 132 -4.76 -6.85 -4.01
C ILE A 132 -3.98 -6.05 -5.06
N PRO A 133 -3.41 -4.86 -4.75
CA PRO A 133 -2.59 -4.14 -5.71
C PRO A 133 -1.35 -4.91 -6.17
N LEU A 134 -0.75 -5.73 -5.30
CA LEU A 134 0.42 -6.55 -5.67
C LEU A 134 0.06 -7.68 -6.63
N TYR A 135 -1.14 -8.26 -6.50
CA TYR A 135 -1.64 -9.24 -7.48
C TYR A 135 -1.76 -8.62 -8.87
N VAL A 136 -2.30 -7.39 -8.94
CA VAL A 136 -2.42 -6.66 -10.21
C VAL A 136 -1.05 -6.26 -10.77
N LEU A 137 -0.12 -5.84 -9.91
CA LEU A 137 1.25 -5.47 -10.30
C LEU A 137 2.04 -6.65 -10.88
N SER A 138 1.84 -7.87 -10.37
CA SER A 138 2.52 -9.05 -10.88
C SER A 138 2.15 -9.37 -12.34
N GLY A 139 0.94 -8.96 -12.79
CA GLY A 139 0.47 -9.05 -14.17
C GLY A 139 0.54 -7.74 -14.96
N PHE A 140 1.33 -6.78 -14.50
CA PHE A 140 1.34 -5.44 -15.10
C PHE A 140 1.78 -5.43 -16.56
N ALA A 141 2.70 -6.33 -16.95
CA ALA A 141 3.16 -6.53 -18.33
C ALA A 141 2.13 -7.35 -19.14
N LYS A 142 0.95 -6.79 -19.40
CA LYS A 142 -0.20 -7.48 -20.02
C LYS A 142 0.08 -8.12 -21.39
N GLY A 143 1.16 -7.73 -22.08
CA GLY A 143 1.57 -8.33 -23.35
C GLY A 143 2.37 -9.61 -23.20
N GLU A 144 2.80 -9.97 -21.99
CA GLU A 144 3.61 -11.14 -21.69
C GLU A 144 2.73 -12.25 -21.08
N PRO A 145 2.56 -13.40 -21.75
CA PRO A 145 1.75 -14.50 -21.24
C PRO A 145 2.23 -14.99 -19.85
N THR A 146 3.53 -14.97 -19.61
CA THR A 146 4.14 -15.36 -18.33
C THR A 146 3.76 -14.42 -17.19
N ALA A 147 3.58 -13.12 -17.46
CA ALA A 147 3.12 -12.15 -16.46
C ALA A 147 1.66 -12.38 -16.07
N VAL A 148 0.80 -12.70 -17.05
CA VAL A 148 -0.60 -13.03 -16.81
C VAL A 148 -0.73 -14.31 -15.99
N GLU A 149 0.05 -15.35 -16.34
CA GLU A 149 0.11 -16.61 -15.60
C GLU A 149 0.60 -16.38 -14.15
N ALA A 150 1.65 -15.59 -13.97
CA ALA A 150 2.18 -15.24 -12.65
C ALA A 150 1.12 -14.53 -11.80
N ALA A 151 0.41 -13.53 -12.36
CA ALA A 151 -0.65 -12.83 -11.67
C ALA A 151 -1.79 -13.77 -11.24
N LEU A 152 -2.23 -14.66 -12.13
CA LEU A 152 -3.28 -15.61 -11.83
C LEU A 152 -2.87 -16.57 -10.71
N LYS A 153 -1.66 -17.13 -10.78
CA LYS A 153 -1.13 -18.02 -9.74
C LYS A 153 -1.02 -17.29 -8.39
N PHE A 154 -0.49 -16.06 -8.40
CA PHE A 154 -0.33 -15.26 -7.18
C PHE A 154 -1.68 -14.90 -6.57
N PHE A 155 -2.65 -14.48 -7.39
CA PHE A 155 -4.00 -14.19 -6.94
C PHE A 155 -4.70 -15.43 -6.37
N LEU A 156 -4.64 -16.59 -7.04
CA LEU A 156 -5.28 -17.81 -6.55
C LEU A 156 -4.68 -18.28 -5.22
N VAL A 157 -3.36 -18.33 -5.11
CA VAL A 157 -2.69 -18.70 -3.85
C VAL A 157 -2.99 -17.68 -2.75
N GLY A 158 -2.95 -16.39 -3.08
CA GLY A 158 -3.28 -15.31 -2.14
C GLY A 158 -4.72 -15.41 -1.64
N SER A 159 -5.69 -15.58 -2.54
CA SER A 159 -7.12 -15.69 -2.17
C SER A 159 -7.40 -16.89 -1.27
N VAL A 160 -6.76 -18.05 -1.53
CA VAL A 160 -6.87 -19.22 -0.65
C VAL A 160 -6.26 -18.92 0.72
N SER A 161 -5.09 -18.27 0.75
CA SER A 161 -4.42 -17.89 2.00
C SER A 161 -5.28 -16.92 2.82
N SER A 162 -5.90 -15.92 2.17
CA SER A 162 -6.82 -14.97 2.81
C SER A 162 -8.06 -15.68 3.38
N ALA A 163 -8.61 -16.64 2.64
CA ALA A 163 -9.75 -17.43 3.12
C ALA A 163 -9.37 -18.24 4.37
N ILE A 164 -8.20 -18.88 4.38
CA ILE A 164 -7.69 -19.61 5.55
C ILE A 164 -7.45 -18.64 6.73
N MET A 165 -6.87 -17.46 6.47
CA MET A 165 -6.65 -16.45 7.50
C MET A 165 -7.99 -15.96 8.09
N ALA A 166 -8.98 -15.62 7.25
CA ALA A 166 -10.31 -15.20 7.71
C ALA A 166 -10.99 -16.29 8.55
N TYR A 167 -10.86 -17.54 8.12
CA TYR A 167 -11.37 -18.70 8.87
C TYR A 167 -10.65 -18.83 10.22
N GLY A 168 -9.32 -18.71 10.27
CA GLY A 168 -8.56 -18.72 11.52
C GLY A 168 -8.95 -17.57 12.47
N LEU A 169 -9.11 -16.35 11.94
CA LEU A 169 -9.57 -15.19 12.70
C LEU A 169 -10.98 -15.41 13.31
N SER A 170 -11.86 -16.14 12.61
CA SER A 170 -13.20 -16.47 13.12
C SER A 170 -13.14 -17.36 14.36
N PHE A 171 -12.19 -18.30 14.43
CA PHE A 171 -11.97 -19.13 15.63
C PHE A 171 -11.41 -18.32 16.81
N VAL A 172 -10.44 -17.43 16.52
CA VAL A 172 -9.89 -16.53 17.54
C VAL A 172 -11.00 -15.67 18.13
N TYR A 173 -11.82 -15.06 17.29
CA TYR A 173 -12.97 -14.28 17.72
C TYR A 173 -14.00 -15.13 18.49
N GLY A 174 -14.30 -16.33 17.99
CA GLY A 174 -15.26 -17.25 18.64
C GLY A 174 -14.83 -17.65 20.07
N SER A 175 -13.53 -17.78 20.30
CA SER A 175 -12.96 -18.13 21.61
C SER A 175 -12.81 -16.92 22.54
N ALA A 176 -12.28 -15.80 22.02
CA ALA A 176 -11.99 -14.61 22.80
C ALA A 176 -13.19 -13.67 22.97
N ARG A 177 -14.17 -13.74 22.08
CA ARG A 177 -15.34 -12.83 21.98
C ARG A 177 -14.95 -11.35 21.89
N THR A 178 -13.77 -11.07 21.41
CA THR A 178 -13.25 -9.72 21.12
C THR A 178 -12.44 -9.75 19.84
N THR A 179 -12.41 -8.64 19.13
CA THR A 179 -11.55 -8.43 17.95
C THR A 179 -10.24 -7.73 18.31
N SER A 180 -10.09 -7.26 19.56
CA SER A 180 -8.88 -6.59 20.05
C SER A 180 -7.72 -7.59 20.20
N LEU A 181 -6.55 -7.18 19.72
CA LEU A 181 -5.27 -7.91 19.82
C LEU A 181 -4.55 -7.58 21.11
#